data_06b3533bb3244137939e1db1ee0f3ea9
#
_entry.id   06b3533bb3244137939e1db1ee0f3ea9
#
_cell.length_a   1.000
_cell.length_b   1.000
_cell.length_c   1.000
_cell.angle_alpha   90.00
_cell.angle_beta   90.00
_cell.angle_gamma   90.00
#
_symmetry.space_group_name_H-M   'P 1'
#
loop_
_entity.id
_entity.type
_entity.pdbx_description
1 polymer ?
#
loop_
_entity_poly.entity_id
_entity_poly.type
_entity_poly.pdbx_seq_one_letter_code
_entity_poly.pdbx_strand_id
1 'polypeptide(L)'
;MTKGIIPLLPPRVPVAGERYRHYKGDLYKVVGLAIHSNDDIWMVVYKPLYENADANFFTRPLDQWFEKVIYQGIEKTRFEKV
;
A
#
# COMPACT_ATOMS: atom_id res chain seq x y z
N MET A 1 -11.89 18.35 1.51
CA MET A 1 -12.91 17.28 1.61
C MET A 1 -13.30 16.84 0.21
N THR A 2 -13.39 15.54 -0.01
CA THR A 2 -13.82 15.04 -1.30
C THR A 2 -15.30 15.30 -1.55
N LYS A 3 -15.66 15.54 -2.80
CA LYS A 3 -17.05 15.71 -3.24
C LYS A 3 -17.40 14.71 -4.34
N GLY A 4 -16.45 13.89 -4.73
CA GLY A 4 -16.65 12.91 -5.77
C GLY A 4 -17.27 11.62 -5.25
N ILE A 5 -17.48 10.70 -6.16
CA ILE A 5 -17.96 9.36 -5.82
C ILE A 5 -16.75 8.55 -5.36
N ILE A 6 -16.83 8.03 -4.13
CA ILE A 6 -15.77 7.19 -3.58
C ILE A 6 -15.94 5.77 -4.11
N PRO A 7 -14.93 5.16 -4.74
CA PRO A 7 -15.04 3.79 -5.21
C PRO A 7 -15.30 2.82 -4.08
N LEU A 8 -16.02 1.74 -4.36
CA LEU A 8 -16.21 0.66 -3.39
C LEU A 8 -14.88 -0.03 -3.15
N LEU A 9 -14.67 -0.47 -1.90
CA LEU A 9 -13.48 -1.24 -1.57
C LEU A 9 -13.57 -2.63 -2.19
N PRO A 10 -12.44 -3.15 -2.71
CA PRO A 10 -12.40 -4.54 -3.17
C PRO A 10 -12.56 -5.51 -2.00
N PRO A 11 -12.87 -6.80 -2.26
CA PRO A 11 -13.07 -7.79 -1.20
C PRO A 11 -11.85 -7.97 -0.30
N ARG A 12 -10.64 -7.77 -0.85
CA ARG A 12 -9.41 -7.91 -0.09
C ARG A 12 -8.67 -6.59 -0.05
N VAL A 13 -8.40 -6.11 1.16
CA VAL A 13 -7.62 -4.89 1.38
C VAL A 13 -6.60 -5.13 2.48
N PRO A 14 -5.48 -4.39 2.48
CA PRO A 14 -4.57 -4.42 3.62
C PRO A 14 -5.27 -3.88 4.87
N VAL A 15 -4.99 -4.51 6.01
CA VAL A 15 -5.62 -4.16 7.29
C VAL A 15 -4.56 -3.56 8.22
N ALA A 16 -4.95 -2.55 8.99
CA ALA A 16 -4.06 -1.90 9.96
C ALA A 16 -3.38 -2.94 10.85
N GLY A 17 -2.07 -2.80 11.01
CA GLY A 17 -1.27 -3.72 11.80
C GLY A 17 -0.65 -4.86 11.01
N GLU A 18 -1.12 -5.15 9.84
CA GLU A 18 -0.51 -6.18 8.99
C GLU A 18 0.86 -5.74 8.50
N ARG A 19 1.75 -6.70 8.37
CA ARG A 19 3.10 -6.48 7.83
C ARG A 19 3.18 -7.06 6.43
N TYR A 20 3.89 -6.34 5.58
CA TYR A 20 4.09 -6.72 4.19
C TYR A 20 5.55 -6.56 3.82
N ARG A 21 6.00 -7.43 2.93
CA ARG A 21 7.32 -7.33 2.32
C ARG A 21 7.16 -6.77 0.92
N HIS A 22 7.86 -5.67 0.63
CA HIS A 22 7.96 -5.15 -0.72
C HIS A 22 8.79 -6.12 -1.57
N TYR A 23 8.46 -6.21 -2.87
CA TYR A 23 9.15 -7.17 -3.75
C TYR A 23 10.68 -6.99 -3.76
N LYS A 24 11.17 -5.81 -3.44
CA LYS A 24 12.62 -5.55 -3.31
C LYS A 24 13.20 -5.97 -1.98
N GLY A 25 12.40 -6.41 -1.03
CA GLY A 25 12.84 -7.01 0.22
C GLY A 25 12.54 -6.27 1.51
N ASP A 26 12.27 -4.97 1.45
CA ASP A 26 12.03 -4.18 2.64
C ASP A 26 10.67 -4.49 3.27
N LEU A 27 10.61 -4.38 4.60
CA LEU A 27 9.40 -4.65 5.37
C LEU A 27 8.69 -3.35 5.72
N TYR A 28 7.35 -3.43 5.70
CA TYR A 28 6.47 -2.31 6.02
C TYR A 28 5.30 -2.80 6.86
N LYS A 29 4.72 -1.87 7.61
CA LYS A 29 3.52 -2.13 8.41
C LYS A 29 2.40 -1.22 7.94
N VAL A 30 1.22 -1.78 7.71
CA VAL A 30 0.05 -1.00 7.31
C VAL A 30 -0.46 -0.21 8.50
N VAL A 31 -0.68 1.08 8.29
CA VAL A 31 -1.30 1.97 9.27
C VAL A 31 -2.81 1.97 9.09
N GLY A 32 -3.28 2.00 7.86
CA GLY A 32 -4.69 1.98 7.53
C GLY A 32 -4.94 2.40 6.09
N LEU A 33 -6.20 2.63 5.78
CA LEU A 33 -6.62 3.15 4.49
C LEU A 33 -7.03 4.61 4.64
N ALA A 34 -6.87 5.36 3.57
CA ALA A 34 -7.26 6.77 3.52
C ALA A 34 -7.81 7.09 2.14
N ILE A 35 -8.56 8.19 2.05
CA ILE A 35 -9.00 8.73 0.76
C ILE A 35 -8.04 9.86 0.38
N HIS A 36 -7.53 9.79 -0.84
CA HIS A 36 -6.82 10.92 -1.42
C HIS A 36 -7.88 11.92 -1.84
N SER A 37 -8.06 12.97 -1.05
CA SER A 37 -9.22 13.87 -1.19
C SER A 37 -9.27 14.61 -2.52
N ASN A 38 -8.13 14.76 -3.16
CA ASN A 38 -8.06 15.46 -4.44
C ASN A 38 -8.54 14.58 -5.60
N ASP A 39 -8.22 13.29 -5.55
CA ASP A 39 -8.49 12.35 -6.64
C ASP A 39 -9.61 11.36 -6.30
N ASP A 40 -10.13 11.36 -5.07
CA ASP A 40 -11.18 10.46 -4.61
C ASP A 40 -10.84 8.98 -4.81
N ILE A 41 -9.60 8.62 -4.51
CA ILE A 41 -9.14 7.23 -4.60
C ILE A 41 -8.69 6.72 -3.23
N TRP A 42 -8.79 5.42 -3.03
CA TRP A 42 -8.29 4.78 -1.83
C TRP A 42 -6.78 4.69 -1.86
N MET A 43 -6.16 5.04 -0.73
CA MET A 43 -4.72 4.95 -0.50
C MET A 43 -4.47 4.02 0.66
N VAL A 44 -3.39 3.25 0.57
CA VAL A 44 -2.86 2.52 1.71
C VAL A 44 -1.84 3.42 2.39
N VAL A 45 -2.02 3.66 3.69
CA VAL A 45 -1.03 4.37 4.51
C VAL A 45 -0.21 3.31 5.23
N TYR A 46 1.10 3.37 5.07
CA TYR A 46 1.99 2.37 5.63
C TYR A 46 3.28 3.01 6.09
N LYS A 47 4.01 2.32 6.95
CA LYS A 47 5.27 2.85 7.47
C LYS A 47 6.40 1.85 7.27
N PRO A 48 7.61 2.34 7.03
CA PRO A 48 8.78 1.47 6.93
C PRO A 48 9.12 0.85 8.27
N LEU A 49 9.60 -0.40 8.22
CA LEU A 49 10.15 -1.10 9.39
C LEU A 49 11.67 -1.18 9.29
N TYR A 50 12.28 -0.21 8.64
CA TYR A 50 13.73 -0.08 8.54
C TYR A 50 14.14 1.34 8.93
N GLU A 51 15.39 1.52 9.29
CA GLU A 51 15.94 2.81 9.69
C GLU A 51 16.32 3.65 8.48
N ASN A 52 16.46 4.96 8.71
CA ASN A 52 16.90 5.93 7.71
C ASN A 52 15.91 6.08 6.54
N ALA A 53 14.63 5.84 6.81
CA ALA A 53 13.61 6.10 5.81
C ALA A 53 13.41 7.60 5.60
N ASP A 54 13.04 7.98 4.38
CA ASP A 54 12.85 9.38 4.01
C ASP A 54 11.68 10.02 4.74
N ALA A 55 10.71 9.24 5.18
CA ALA A 55 9.53 9.72 5.86
C ALA A 55 9.04 8.71 6.90
N ASN A 56 8.22 9.18 7.85
CA ASN A 56 7.61 8.31 8.85
C ASN A 56 6.50 7.45 8.25
N PHE A 57 5.80 7.97 7.25
CA PHE A 57 4.71 7.27 6.59
C PHE A 57 4.81 7.44 5.09
N PHE A 58 4.33 6.43 4.38
CA PHE A 58 4.19 6.45 2.94
C PHE A 58 2.74 6.18 2.57
N THR A 59 2.35 6.58 1.38
CA THR A 59 1.06 6.22 0.81
C THR A 59 1.25 5.61 -0.58
N ARG A 60 0.35 4.71 -0.94
CA ARG A 60 0.30 4.12 -2.28
C ARG A 60 -1.15 3.88 -2.65
N PRO A 61 -1.55 4.13 -3.89
CA PRO A 61 -2.91 3.79 -4.32
C PRO A 61 -3.23 2.32 -4.05
N LEU A 62 -4.42 2.07 -3.52
CA LEU A 62 -4.84 0.73 -3.14
C LEU A 62 -4.77 -0.26 -4.30
N ASP A 63 -5.14 0.19 -5.51
CA ASP A 63 -5.14 -0.66 -6.70
C ASP A 63 -3.73 -1.12 -7.11
N GLN A 64 -2.69 -0.46 -6.60
CA GLN A 64 -1.30 -0.85 -6.86
C GLN A 64 -0.73 -1.78 -5.78
N TRP A 65 -1.43 -1.94 -4.66
CA TRP A 65 -0.86 -2.66 -3.51
C TRP A 65 -0.58 -4.13 -3.84
N PHE A 66 -1.54 -4.81 -4.44
CA PHE A 66 -1.42 -6.22 -4.81
C PHE A 66 -1.07 -6.41 -6.29
N GLU A 67 -0.66 -5.35 -6.96
CA GLU A 67 -0.32 -5.39 -8.38
C GLU A 67 0.89 -6.30 -8.60
N LYS A 68 0.84 -7.07 -9.69
CA LYS A 68 1.96 -7.95 -10.02
C LYS A 68 3.06 -7.17 -10.71
N VAL A 69 4.29 -7.51 -10.38
CA VAL A 69 5.50 -6.93 -10.96
C VAL A 69 6.44 -8.05 -11.38
N ILE A 70 7.29 -7.78 -12.36
CA ILE A 70 8.37 -8.70 -12.74
C ILE A 70 9.66 -8.16 -12.14
N TYR A 71 10.31 -8.96 -11.30
CA TYR A 71 11.56 -8.58 -10.66
C TYR A 71 12.57 -9.71 -10.79
N GLN A 72 13.69 -9.44 -11.42
CA GLN A 72 14.75 -10.42 -11.69
C GLN A 72 14.19 -11.67 -12.40
N GLY A 73 13.29 -11.45 -13.36
CA GLY A 73 12.69 -12.52 -14.16
C GLY A 73 11.58 -13.30 -13.46
N ILE A 74 11.22 -12.93 -12.23
CA ILE A 74 10.20 -13.64 -11.44
C ILE A 74 8.99 -12.73 -11.24
N GLU A 75 7.79 -13.26 -11.47
CA GLU A 75 6.56 -12.55 -11.19
C GLU A 75 6.30 -12.56 -9.68
N LYS A 76 6.05 -11.38 -9.12
CA LYS A 76 5.75 -11.20 -7.70
C LYS A 76 4.63 -10.19 -7.53
N THR A 77 3.89 -10.27 -6.44
CA THR A 77 3.05 -9.15 -6.02
C THR A 77 3.93 -8.04 -5.48
N ARG A 78 3.52 -6.79 -5.72
CA ARG A 78 4.29 -5.63 -5.24
C ARG A 78 4.54 -5.70 -3.75
N PHE A 79 3.52 -6.11 -2.99
CA PHE A 79 3.64 -6.38 -1.55
C PHE A 79 3.08 -7.74 -1.24
N GLU A 80 3.75 -8.48 -0.37
CA GLU A 80 3.29 -9.78 0.13
C GLU A 80 3.16 -9.73 1.63
N LYS A 81 2.04 -10.22 2.14
CA LYS A 81 1.81 -10.30 3.57
C LYS A 81 2.77 -11.31 4.19
N VAL A 82 3.37 -10.93 5.30
CA VAL A 82 4.28 -11.81 6.07
C VAL A 82 3.70 -12.21 7.40
#